data_fb9508a94cb275d6928676156b105de1
#
_entry.id   fb9508a94cb275d6928676156b105de1
#
_cell.length_a   1.000
_cell.length_b   1.000
_cell.length_c   1.000
_cell.angle_alpha   90.00
_cell.angle_beta   90.00
_cell.angle_gamma   90.00
#
_symmetry.space_group_name_H-M   'P 1'
#
loop_
_entity.id
_entity.type
_entity.pdbx_description
1 polymer ?
#
loop_
_entity_poly.entity_id
_entity_poly.type
_entity_poly.pdbx_seq_one_letter_code
_entity_poly.pdbx_strand_id
1 'polypeptide(L)'
;PQESSGGKVRAGGAKKEPRPPEKSGGKVPAKGAKKSEEKGLAAPPKRREPRRGPLSKHSPYRGVTCYKRTGRWEAHIWECGKQLHLGSFDTAEEAGHTYDRACIVCRGLNSVTNFPPETYAKDDIVVLHREGKLTKEAAIEALREASRRVRGQTKRQLLKKQMEAEKAAEQARQASVAAVAAALG
;
A
#
# COMPACT_ATOMS: atom_id res chain seq x y z
N PRO A 1 55.63 36.95 -11.16
CA PRO A 1 55.99 36.88 -9.79
C PRO A 1 54.90 36.17 -9.00
N GLN A 2 55.11 34.95 -8.59
CA GLN A 2 55.49 34.52 -7.24
C GLN A 2 54.41 34.88 -6.20
N GLU A 3 53.98 34.09 -5.31
CA GLU A 3 54.36 32.84 -4.59
C GLU A 3 53.11 32.41 -3.82
N SER A 4 52.88 31.25 -3.59
CA SER A 4 53.34 30.19 -2.69
C SER A 4 52.37 29.97 -1.52
N SER A 5 52.12 28.69 -1.38
CA SER A 5 52.14 27.89 -0.15
C SER A 5 50.99 27.96 0.84
N GLY A 6 50.59 26.75 1.22
CA GLY A 6 49.94 26.49 2.47
C GLY A 6 49.17 25.18 2.51
N GLY A 7 49.89 24.06 2.47
CA GLY A 7 49.33 22.74 2.77
C GLY A 7 48.94 22.61 4.23
N LYS A 8 47.84 21.88 4.49
CA LYS A 8 47.61 21.28 5.79
C LYS A 8 46.94 19.91 5.62
N VAL A 9 47.82 18.93 5.54
CA VAL A 9 47.49 17.52 5.74
C VAL A 9 47.09 17.30 7.21
N ARG A 10 45.98 16.69 7.45
CA ARG A 10 45.74 16.00 8.73
C ARG A 10 45.36 14.54 8.42
N ALA A 11 46.34 13.72 8.71
CA ALA A 11 46.26 12.27 8.86
C ALA A 11 45.51 11.93 10.16
N GLY A 12 44.92 10.76 10.20
CA GLY A 12 44.56 10.08 11.43
C GLY A 12 43.09 9.67 11.51
N GLY A 13 42.76 8.52 11.01
CA GLY A 13 41.48 7.86 11.26
C GLY A 13 41.68 6.36 11.30
N ALA A 14 41.79 5.84 12.48
CA ALA A 14 42.13 4.46 12.82
C ALA A 14 41.17 3.45 12.18
N LYS A 15 41.74 2.45 11.54
CA LYS A 15 41.08 1.19 11.16
C LYS A 15 40.69 0.46 12.43
N LYS A 16 39.38 0.17 12.56
CA LYS A 16 38.85 -0.72 13.58
C LYS A 16 38.77 -2.11 12.97
N GLU A 17 39.62 -2.99 13.43
CA GLU A 17 39.66 -4.40 13.08
C GLU A 17 38.40 -5.13 13.58
N PRO A 18 37.91 -6.16 12.87
CA PRO A 18 36.81 -7.01 13.34
C PRO A 18 37.36 -8.05 14.34
N ARG A 19 36.67 -8.16 15.48
CA ARG A 19 36.93 -9.21 16.48
C ARG A 19 36.47 -10.57 15.97
N PRO A 20 37.24 -11.63 16.23
CA PRO A 20 36.87 -13.00 15.89
C PRO A 20 35.80 -13.55 16.85
N PRO A 21 34.98 -14.55 16.43
CA PRO A 21 33.95 -15.15 17.27
C PRO A 21 34.59 -16.12 18.28
N GLU A 22 34.19 -15.96 19.53
CA GLU A 22 34.54 -16.90 20.61
C GLU A 22 33.78 -18.21 20.44
N LYS A 23 34.53 -19.31 20.50
CA LYS A 23 34.11 -20.68 20.61
C LYS A 23 33.75 -20.99 22.07
N SER A 24 32.53 -21.43 22.34
CA SER A 24 32.20 -22.25 23.51
C SER A 24 31.30 -23.37 22.98
N GLY A 25 31.75 -24.56 22.97
CA GLY A 25 32.07 -25.46 24.05
C GLY A 25 30.92 -26.39 24.28
N GLY A 26 30.87 -27.48 23.50
CA GLY A 26 30.65 -28.84 23.74
C GLY A 26 29.60 -29.28 24.76
N LYS A 27 28.63 -30.03 24.32
CA LYS A 27 28.24 -31.28 25.04
C LYS A 27 27.43 -32.17 24.13
N VAL A 28 28.07 -33.23 23.68
CA VAL A 28 27.39 -34.44 23.16
C VAL A 28 27.08 -35.34 24.36
N PRO A 29 25.96 -36.01 24.38
CA PRO A 29 25.94 -37.39 24.85
C PRO A 29 25.46 -38.36 23.76
N ALA A 30 26.11 -39.50 23.78
CA ALA A 30 25.98 -40.61 22.89
C ALA A 30 24.81 -41.53 23.27
N LYS A 31 24.37 -42.25 22.23
CA LYS A 31 23.82 -43.61 22.22
C LYS A 31 22.47 -43.92 22.89
N GLY A 32 21.60 -44.47 22.07
CA GLY A 32 20.56 -45.36 22.50
C GLY A 32 19.58 -45.78 21.41
N ALA A 33 19.86 -46.92 20.78
CA ALA A 33 18.92 -47.97 20.35
C ALA A 33 17.87 -47.68 19.26
N LYS A 34 18.07 -48.43 18.18
CA LYS A 34 17.14 -48.89 17.16
C LYS A 34 15.76 -49.26 17.70
N LYS A 35 14.69 -48.75 17.09
CA LYS A 35 13.43 -49.48 16.97
C LYS A 35 12.79 -49.16 15.61
N SER A 36 12.49 -50.22 14.94
CA SER A 36 11.91 -50.51 13.65
C SER A 36 10.68 -49.67 13.27
N GLU A 37 10.69 -49.27 12.01
CA GLU A 37 9.65 -49.19 10.99
C GLU A 37 8.19 -49.25 11.44
N GLU A 38 7.51 -48.15 11.32
CA GLU A 38 6.13 -48.13 10.89
C GLU A 38 5.95 -46.99 9.88
N LYS A 39 5.64 -47.39 8.61
CA LYS A 39 5.20 -46.47 7.55
C LYS A 39 3.84 -45.90 7.93
N GLY A 40 3.83 -44.88 8.75
CA GLY A 40 2.67 -43.99 8.93
C GLY A 40 2.59 -43.06 7.75
N LEU A 41 1.46 -43.06 7.01
CA LEU A 41 1.10 -42.09 6.01
C LEU A 41 1.45 -40.67 6.53
N ALA A 42 2.39 -40.04 5.88
CA ALA A 42 2.74 -38.66 6.20
C ALA A 42 1.49 -37.79 5.99
N ALA A 43 0.98 -37.23 7.08
CA ALA A 43 -0.05 -36.23 7.03
C ALA A 43 0.40 -35.11 6.08
N PRO A 44 -0.47 -34.59 5.19
CA PRO A 44 -0.09 -33.53 4.28
C PRO A 44 0.45 -32.34 5.09
N PRO A 45 1.51 -31.67 4.61
CA PRO A 45 2.09 -30.53 5.32
C PRO A 45 0.98 -29.51 5.58
N LYS A 46 0.70 -29.23 6.85
CA LYS A 46 -0.25 -28.19 7.25
C LYS A 46 0.16 -26.93 6.50
N ARG A 47 -0.67 -26.50 5.54
CA ARG A 47 -0.53 -25.22 4.85
C ARG A 47 -0.30 -24.17 5.91
N ARG A 48 0.89 -23.58 5.96
CA ARG A 48 1.15 -22.42 6.82
C ARG A 48 0.16 -21.36 6.40
N GLU A 49 -0.79 -21.07 7.29
CA GLU A 49 -1.67 -19.93 7.07
C GLU A 49 -0.82 -18.71 6.77
N PRO A 50 -1.13 -17.94 5.72
CA PRO A 50 -0.37 -16.75 5.41
C PRO A 50 -0.37 -15.86 6.66
N ARG A 51 0.81 -15.51 7.14
CA ARG A 51 0.96 -14.66 8.33
C ARG A 51 0.15 -13.40 8.12
N ARG A 52 -0.93 -13.29 8.87
CA ARG A 52 -1.78 -12.10 8.88
C ARG A 52 -0.94 -10.97 9.44
N GLY A 53 -0.46 -10.05 8.59
CA GLY A 53 0.16 -8.82 9.06
C GLY A 53 -0.79 -8.09 10.02
N PRO A 54 -0.29 -7.33 11.01
CA PRO A 54 -1.14 -6.60 11.93
C PRO A 54 -2.03 -5.63 11.15
N LEU A 55 -3.31 -5.55 11.52
CA LEU A 55 -4.18 -4.49 11.07
C LEU A 55 -3.56 -3.15 11.50
N SER A 56 -3.57 -2.16 10.61
CA SER A 56 -3.15 -0.82 10.96
C SER A 56 -3.99 -0.30 12.14
N LYS A 57 -3.37 0.31 13.15
CA LYS A 57 -4.08 0.95 14.26
C LYS A 57 -5.06 2.05 13.81
N HIS A 58 -4.96 2.48 12.57
CA HIS A 58 -5.71 3.60 11.99
C HIS A 58 -6.65 3.22 10.84
N SER A 59 -6.73 1.94 10.47
CA SER A 59 -7.61 1.45 9.42
C SER A 59 -8.12 0.05 9.76
N PRO A 60 -9.42 -0.24 9.53
CA PRO A 60 -9.96 -1.59 9.66
C PRO A 60 -9.50 -2.51 8.53
N TYR A 61 -8.93 -1.97 7.44
CA TYR A 61 -8.53 -2.71 6.26
C TYR A 61 -7.02 -2.93 6.19
N ARG A 62 -6.62 -4.11 5.73
CA ARG A 62 -5.21 -4.47 5.50
C ARG A 62 -4.63 -3.68 4.35
N GLY A 63 -3.36 -3.29 4.49
CA GLY A 63 -2.64 -2.54 3.48
C GLY A 63 -3.15 -1.12 3.29
N VAL A 64 -4.06 -0.65 4.13
CA VAL A 64 -4.64 0.69 4.08
C VAL A 64 -4.18 1.52 5.27
N THR A 65 -3.75 2.74 5.01
CA THR A 65 -3.29 3.70 6.02
C THR A 65 -3.91 5.06 5.77
N CYS A 66 -4.41 5.72 6.82
CA CYS A 66 -4.86 7.10 6.72
C CYS A 66 -3.66 8.05 6.79
N TYR A 67 -3.51 8.89 5.77
CA TYR A 67 -2.50 9.94 5.75
C TYR A 67 -3.04 11.19 6.45
N LYS A 68 -2.67 11.38 7.70
CA LYS A 68 -3.24 12.38 8.62
C LYS A 68 -3.24 13.81 8.07
N ARG A 69 -2.22 14.20 7.31
CA ARG A 69 -2.09 15.56 6.77
C ARG A 69 -3.18 15.90 5.74
N THR A 70 -3.62 14.94 4.96
CA THR A 70 -4.61 15.14 3.88
C THR A 70 -5.96 14.49 4.19
N GLY A 71 -6.06 13.68 5.24
CA GLY A 71 -7.24 12.88 5.56
C GLY A 71 -7.53 11.76 4.55
N ARG A 72 -6.64 11.52 3.58
CA ARG A 72 -6.82 10.52 2.53
C ARG A 72 -6.31 9.15 2.95
N TRP A 73 -6.88 8.13 2.35
CA TRP A 73 -6.52 6.74 2.57
C TRP A 73 -5.58 6.25 1.49
N GLU A 74 -4.45 5.68 1.89
CA GLU A 74 -3.44 5.16 0.98
C GLU A 74 -3.41 3.64 1.05
N ALA A 75 -3.41 3.00 -0.13
CA ALA A 75 -3.27 1.55 -0.26
C ALA A 75 -1.82 1.19 -0.60
N HIS A 76 -1.27 0.21 0.12
CA HIS A 76 0.10 -0.29 -0.06
C HIS A 76 0.12 -1.81 -0.01
N ILE A 77 0.95 -2.43 -0.85
CA ILE A 77 1.21 -3.87 -0.79
C ILE A 77 2.72 -4.13 -0.68
N TRP A 78 3.10 -5.11 0.14
CA TRP A 78 4.46 -5.61 0.20
C TRP A 78 4.64 -6.76 -0.78
N GLU A 79 5.54 -6.59 -1.75
CA GLU A 79 5.85 -7.59 -2.76
C GLU A 79 7.36 -7.63 -3.01
N CYS A 80 7.95 -8.83 -2.99
CA CYS A 80 9.39 -9.03 -3.19
C CYS A 80 10.28 -8.12 -2.31
N GLY A 81 9.90 -7.94 -1.04
CA GLY A 81 10.67 -7.11 -0.09
C GLY A 81 10.53 -5.60 -0.30
N LYS A 82 9.67 -5.15 -1.21
CA LYS A 82 9.42 -3.73 -1.49
C LYS A 82 7.96 -3.38 -1.17
N GLN A 83 7.76 -2.18 -0.64
CA GLN A 83 6.43 -1.62 -0.46
C GLN A 83 6.02 -0.89 -1.75
N LEU A 84 4.93 -1.35 -2.36
CA LEU A 84 4.35 -0.75 -3.55
C LEU A 84 3.16 0.10 -3.15
N HIS A 85 3.18 1.38 -3.47
CA HIS A 85 2.06 2.29 -3.32
C HIS A 85 1.08 2.09 -4.48
N LEU A 86 -0.20 1.84 -4.18
CA LEU A 86 -1.24 1.54 -5.15
C LEU A 86 -2.10 2.75 -5.51
N GLY A 87 -2.20 3.71 -4.58
CA GLY A 87 -2.96 4.93 -4.79
C GLY A 87 -3.44 5.57 -3.50
N SER A 88 -4.08 6.75 -3.65
CA SER A 88 -4.70 7.50 -2.56
C SER A 88 -6.17 7.71 -2.88
N PHE A 89 -7.04 7.42 -1.92
CA PHE A 89 -8.49 7.37 -2.05
C PHE A 89 -9.16 8.29 -1.03
N ASP A 90 -10.41 8.61 -1.27
CA ASP A 90 -11.20 9.43 -0.35
C ASP A 90 -11.80 8.58 0.78
N THR A 91 -12.04 7.28 0.51
CA THR A 91 -12.58 6.33 1.48
C THR A 91 -11.59 5.19 1.79
N ALA A 92 -11.67 4.66 3.02
CA ALA A 92 -10.88 3.50 3.42
C ALA A 92 -11.29 2.22 2.67
N GLU A 93 -12.55 2.14 2.30
CA GLU A 93 -13.14 1.01 1.59
C GLU A 93 -12.60 0.89 0.16
N GLU A 94 -12.56 1.99 -0.61
CA GLU A 94 -11.96 2.01 -1.95
C GLU A 94 -10.47 1.62 -1.92
N ALA A 95 -9.74 2.11 -0.91
CA ALA A 95 -8.35 1.72 -0.69
C ALA A 95 -8.24 0.21 -0.38
N GLY A 96 -9.17 -0.33 0.42
CA GLY A 96 -9.27 -1.75 0.74
C GLY A 96 -9.53 -2.62 -0.50
N HIS A 97 -10.47 -2.22 -1.34
CA HIS A 97 -10.75 -2.91 -2.61
C HIS A 97 -9.54 -2.91 -3.54
N THR A 98 -8.82 -1.79 -3.63
CA THR A 98 -7.61 -1.72 -4.46
C THR A 98 -6.49 -2.59 -3.91
N TYR A 99 -6.32 -2.64 -2.59
CA TYR A 99 -5.38 -3.56 -1.96
C TYR A 99 -5.71 -5.03 -2.28
N ASP A 100 -6.97 -5.42 -2.20
CA ASP A 100 -7.41 -6.79 -2.45
C ASP A 100 -7.18 -7.22 -3.91
N ARG A 101 -7.48 -6.35 -4.88
CA ARG A 101 -7.13 -6.57 -6.30
C ARG A 101 -5.64 -6.81 -6.48
N ALA A 102 -4.80 -5.95 -5.91
CA ALA A 102 -3.36 -6.12 -5.96
C ALA A 102 -2.90 -7.41 -5.26
N CYS A 103 -3.55 -7.78 -4.15
CA CYS A 103 -3.27 -9.00 -3.42
C CYS A 103 -3.55 -10.25 -4.28
N ILE A 104 -4.68 -10.26 -4.99
CA ILE A 104 -5.07 -11.34 -5.90
C ILE A 104 -4.10 -11.43 -7.08
N VAL A 105 -3.73 -10.29 -7.68
CA VAL A 105 -2.75 -10.24 -8.78
C VAL A 105 -1.37 -10.74 -8.35
N CYS A 106 -0.90 -10.36 -7.17
CA CYS A 106 0.44 -10.71 -6.70
C CYS A 106 0.53 -12.15 -6.15
N ARG A 107 -0.52 -12.63 -5.48
CA ARG A 107 -0.49 -13.85 -4.66
C ARG A 107 -1.54 -14.89 -5.04
N GLY A 108 -2.43 -14.56 -5.98
CA GLY A 108 -3.53 -15.42 -6.43
C GLY A 108 -4.80 -15.32 -5.56
N LEU A 109 -5.86 -15.99 -6.04
CA LEU A 109 -7.20 -15.99 -5.43
C LEU A 109 -7.25 -16.51 -3.98
N ASN A 110 -6.29 -17.36 -3.59
CA ASN A 110 -6.21 -17.91 -2.24
C ASN A 110 -5.55 -16.94 -1.24
N SER A 111 -5.29 -15.71 -1.64
CA SER A 111 -4.72 -14.68 -0.76
C SER A 111 -5.74 -14.19 0.27
N VAL A 112 -5.24 -13.68 1.40
CA VAL A 112 -6.12 -13.10 2.42
C VAL A 112 -6.47 -11.69 2.01
N THR A 113 -7.72 -11.49 1.62
CA THR A 113 -8.32 -10.21 1.22
C THR A 113 -9.12 -9.58 2.36
N ASN A 114 -9.47 -8.31 2.25
CA ASN A 114 -10.34 -7.60 3.18
C ASN A 114 -11.81 -7.95 2.93
N PHE A 115 -12.18 -8.10 1.66
CA PHE A 115 -13.52 -8.45 1.21
C PHE A 115 -13.55 -9.84 0.58
N PRO A 116 -14.71 -10.46 0.45
CA PRO A 116 -14.83 -11.78 -0.18
C PRO A 116 -14.23 -11.80 -1.59
N PRO A 117 -13.41 -12.79 -1.93
CA PRO A 117 -12.72 -12.83 -3.24
C PRO A 117 -13.68 -12.94 -4.43
N GLU A 118 -14.91 -13.41 -4.20
CA GLU A 118 -15.97 -13.48 -5.21
C GLU A 118 -16.33 -12.09 -5.77
N THR A 119 -16.16 -11.04 -4.98
CA THR A 119 -16.35 -9.64 -5.39
C THR A 119 -15.48 -9.28 -6.60
N TYR A 120 -14.30 -9.89 -6.71
CA TYR A 120 -13.32 -9.60 -7.76
C TYR A 120 -13.36 -10.59 -8.93
N ALA A 121 -14.27 -11.55 -8.92
CA ALA A 121 -14.36 -12.58 -9.96
C ALA A 121 -14.62 -12.01 -11.36
N LYS A 122 -15.29 -10.86 -11.45
CA LYS A 122 -15.63 -10.14 -12.69
C LYS A 122 -14.82 -8.85 -12.88
N ASP A 123 -13.81 -8.61 -12.03
CA ASP A 123 -12.97 -7.40 -12.15
C ASP A 123 -12.04 -7.53 -13.36
N ASP A 124 -12.07 -6.56 -14.26
CA ASP A 124 -11.36 -6.61 -15.54
C ASP A 124 -9.85 -6.83 -15.36
N ILE A 125 -9.22 -6.16 -14.41
CA ILE A 125 -7.78 -6.27 -14.16
C ILE A 125 -7.44 -7.67 -13.65
N VAL A 126 -8.25 -8.19 -12.72
CA VAL A 126 -8.06 -9.52 -12.15
C VAL A 126 -8.29 -10.61 -13.20
N VAL A 127 -9.33 -10.46 -14.03
CA VAL A 127 -9.66 -11.39 -15.12
C VAL A 127 -8.54 -11.41 -16.17
N LEU A 128 -8.13 -10.25 -16.66
CA LEU A 128 -7.07 -10.14 -17.67
C LEU A 128 -5.73 -10.70 -17.17
N HIS A 129 -5.41 -10.46 -15.89
CA HIS A 129 -4.20 -11.05 -15.30
C HIS A 129 -4.30 -12.58 -15.19
N ARG A 130 -5.45 -13.10 -14.75
CA ARG A 130 -5.70 -14.55 -14.64
C ARG A 130 -5.65 -15.26 -16.00
N GLU A 131 -6.10 -14.61 -17.05
CA GLU A 131 -6.04 -15.10 -18.44
C GLU A 131 -4.65 -14.98 -19.08
N GLY A 132 -3.67 -14.46 -18.35
CA GLY A 132 -2.31 -14.26 -18.86
C GLY A 132 -2.17 -13.11 -19.86
N LYS A 133 -3.23 -12.32 -20.07
CA LYS A 133 -3.23 -11.16 -20.98
C LYS A 133 -2.56 -9.93 -20.38
N LEU A 134 -2.42 -9.90 -19.06
CA LEU A 134 -1.82 -8.80 -18.33
C LEU A 134 -0.75 -9.30 -17.36
N THR A 135 0.46 -8.76 -17.46
CA THR A 135 1.54 -9.09 -16.52
C THR A 135 1.25 -8.50 -15.13
N LYS A 136 1.91 -9.03 -14.10
CA LYS A 136 1.76 -8.54 -12.73
C LYS A 136 2.06 -7.04 -12.63
N GLU A 137 3.16 -6.60 -13.23
CA GLU A 137 3.60 -5.20 -13.22
C GLU A 137 2.59 -4.30 -13.93
N ALA A 138 2.10 -4.72 -15.10
CA ALA A 138 1.09 -3.99 -15.85
C ALA A 138 -0.25 -3.92 -15.11
N ALA A 139 -0.64 -4.98 -14.40
CA ALA A 139 -1.83 -4.98 -13.56
C ALA A 139 -1.71 -4.00 -12.39
N ILE A 140 -0.56 -3.95 -11.71
CA ILE A 140 -0.30 -2.97 -10.64
C ILE A 140 -0.34 -1.54 -11.19
N GLU A 141 0.22 -1.30 -12.37
CA GLU A 141 0.18 0.04 -12.98
C GLU A 141 -1.25 0.42 -13.42
N ALA A 142 -2.03 -0.53 -13.93
CA ALA A 142 -3.44 -0.32 -14.24
C ALA A 142 -4.26 0.07 -12.98
N LEU A 143 -3.99 -0.56 -11.84
CA LEU A 143 -4.61 -0.19 -10.54
C LEU A 143 -4.23 1.25 -10.12
N ARG A 144 -2.98 1.64 -10.30
CA ARG A 144 -2.52 3.01 -10.02
C ARG A 144 -3.18 4.03 -10.95
N GLU A 145 -3.29 3.70 -12.23
CA GLU A 145 -3.96 4.56 -13.21
C GLU A 145 -5.44 4.73 -12.89
N ALA A 146 -6.15 3.65 -12.53
CA ALA A 146 -7.53 3.70 -12.08
C ALA A 146 -7.69 4.62 -10.86
N SER A 147 -6.79 4.53 -9.88
CA SER A 147 -6.75 5.42 -8.71
C SER A 147 -6.56 6.90 -9.12
N ARG A 148 -5.65 7.18 -10.05
CA ARG A 148 -5.44 8.54 -10.56
C ARG A 148 -6.68 9.11 -11.27
N ARG A 149 -7.39 8.28 -12.05
CA ARG A 149 -8.63 8.67 -12.76
C ARG A 149 -9.75 9.01 -11.78
N VAL A 150 -9.99 8.15 -10.80
CA VAL A 150 -10.99 8.39 -9.74
C VAL A 150 -10.71 9.70 -9.04
N ARG A 151 -9.47 9.92 -8.59
CA ARG A 151 -9.03 11.17 -7.96
C ARG A 151 -9.27 12.40 -8.85
N GLY A 152 -9.01 12.29 -10.15
CA GLY A 152 -9.25 13.37 -11.11
C GLY A 152 -10.75 13.70 -11.25
N GLN A 153 -11.60 12.68 -11.27
CA GLN A 153 -13.06 12.84 -11.35
C GLN A 153 -13.62 13.49 -10.09
N THR A 154 -13.23 13.02 -8.91
CA THR A 154 -13.66 13.60 -7.63
C THR A 154 -13.30 15.08 -7.54
N LYS A 155 -12.06 15.44 -7.92
CA LYS A 155 -11.62 16.84 -7.93
C LYS A 155 -12.46 17.72 -8.87
N ARG A 156 -12.77 17.21 -10.08
CA ARG A 156 -13.60 17.93 -11.06
C ARG A 156 -15.03 18.11 -10.55
N GLN A 157 -15.62 17.08 -9.94
CA GLN A 157 -16.97 17.13 -9.38
C GLN A 157 -17.04 18.13 -8.22
N LEU A 158 -16.06 18.13 -7.33
CA LEU A 158 -15.98 19.06 -6.22
C LEU A 158 -15.89 20.51 -6.71
N LEU A 159 -15.01 20.78 -7.69
CA LEU A 159 -14.86 22.10 -8.28
C LEU A 159 -16.16 22.57 -8.95
N LYS A 160 -16.82 21.69 -9.71
CA LYS A 160 -18.11 22.00 -10.34
C LYS A 160 -19.17 22.36 -9.29
N LYS A 161 -19.27 21.58 -8.21
CA LYS A 161 -20.20 21.84 -7.11
C LYS A 161 -19.91 23.17 -6.40
N GLN A 162 -18.65 23.54 -6.22
CA GLN A 162 -18.25 24.83 -5.66
C GLN A 162 -18.67 25.98 -6.56
N MET A 163 -18.41 25.89 -7.86
CA MET A 163 -18.83 26.92 -8.83
C MET A 163 -20.37 27.07 -8.91
N GLU A 164 -21.10 25.98 -8.86
CA GLU A 164 -22.58 25.99 -8.84
C GLU A 164 -23.10 26.66 -7.56
N ALA A 165 -22.49 26.37 -6.41
CA ALA A 165 -22.85 26.97 -5.13
C ALA A 165 -22.54 28.48 -5.11
N GLU A 166 -21.39 28.91 -5.65
CA GLU A 166 -21.01 30.32 -5.75
C GLU A 166 -21.98 31.08 -6.65
N LYS A 167 -22.32 30.51 -7.82
CA LYS A 167 -23.30 31.08 -8.74
C LYS A 167 -24.69 31.23 -8.10
N ALA A 168 -25.12 30.20 -7.35
CA ALA A 168 -26.39 30.26 -6.63
C ALA A 168 -26.38 31.33 -5.53
N ALA A 169 -25.28 31.45 -4.79
CA ALA A 169 -25.13 32.48 -3.77
C ALA A 169 -25.14 33.91 -4.37
N GLU A 170 -24.52 34.10 -5.52
CA GLU A 170 -24.52 35.39 -6.23
C GLU A 170 -25.93 35.76 -6.73
N GLN A 171 -26.65 34.77 -7.31
CA GLN A 171 -28.04 34.98 -7.72
C GLN A 171 -28.97 35.34 -6.53
N ALA A 172 -28.76 34.70 -5.38
CA ALA A 172 -29.52 35.00 -4.16
C ALA A 172 -29.22 36.43 -3.66
N ARG A 173 -27.96 36.89 -3.72
CA ARG A 173 -27.57 38.28 -3.38
C ARG A 173 -28.22 39.27 -4.32
N GLN A 174 -28.21 39.03 -5.62
CA GLN A 174 -28.83 39.91 -6.62
C GLN A 174 -30.35 39.98 -6.42
N ALA A 175 -31.00 38.86 -6.15
CA ALA A 175 -32.43 38.80 -5.86
C ALA A 175 -32.80 39.58 -4.57
N SER A 176 -31.97 39.47 -3.52
CA SER A 176 -32.20 40.22 -2.28
C SER A 176 -32.03 41.73 -2.46
N VAL A 177 -31.03 42.16 -3.24
CA VAL A 177 -30.84 43.57 -3.59
C VAL A 177 -32.01 44.11 -4.41
N ALA A 178 -32.48 43.36 -5.39
CA ALA A 178 -33.65 43.71 -6.20
C ALA A 178 -34.94 43.80 -5.36
N ALA A 179 -35.12 42.91 -4.42
CA ALA A 179 -36.27 42.94 -3.50
C ALA A 179 -36.24 44.18 -2.58
N VAL A 180 -35.09 44.56 -2.06
CA VAL A 180 -34.93 45.77 -1.25
C VAL A 180 -35.17 47.03 -2.10
N ALA A 181 -34.66 47.10 -3.32
CA ALA A 181 -34.90 48.20 -4.24
C ALA A 181 -36.39 48.37 -4.58
N ALA A 182 -37.13 47.26 -4.80
CA ALA A 182 -38.55 47.28 -5.05
C ALA A 182 -39.41 47.67 -3.84
N ALA A 183 -38.91 47.47 -2.62
CA ALA A 183 -39.59 47.87 -1.39
C ALA A 183 -39.42 49.37 -1.01
N LEU A 184 -38.47 50.03 -1.62
CA LEU A 184 -38.12 51.45 -1.35
C LEU A 184 -38.65 52.42 -2.41
N GLY A 185 -39.20 51.92 -3.53
CA GLY A 185 -39.83 52.73 -4.60
C GLY A 185 -41.33 52.68 -4.55
#